data_f4f79290342c66ea3460acbfb91b687e
#
_entry.id   f4f79290342c66ea3460acbfb91b687e
#
_cell.length_a   1.000
_cell.length_b   1.000
_cell.length_c   1.000
_cell.angle_alpha   90.00
_cell.angle_beta   90.00
_cell.angle_gamma   90.00
#
_symmetry.space_group_name_H-M   'P 1'
#
loop_
_entity.id
_entity.type
_entity.pdbx_description
1 polymer ?
#
loop_
_entity_poly.entity_id
_entity_poly.type
_entity_poly.pdbx_seq_one_letter_code
_entity_poly.pdbx_strand_id
1 'polypeptide(L)'
;MENPLVSVCMTTYNHEAYLARAIEGVLSQQTDFGVELVVGEDCSTDGTRAVCERYAARYPDRIRLVTSGENVGWRANYRRTFEACRGKYVAYCDGDDWWSDPRKLQMQVGLMESDATCGMCYTSVNEYMQASGELLPDPDRHYTDFENMLLGISVPNCTTLARRELIAAYYAEIRPEEHPEWLTDDWPMWLWFAWNSRIRFLDRVTAVHRRLAGSVSHGGSCRARLARRDSFMGISLWFDARYTASRNRVRILRRRHRVTMWLLSWGDTPLGEYLARWWRDVRECPRLLLCPDGAVFLVKKLLFRRNKSL
;
A
#
# COMPACT_ATOMS: atom_id res chain seq x y z
N MET A 1 -10.13 29.00 12.47
CA MET A 1 -10.56 28.12 11.35
C MET A 1 -11.40 27.01 11.93
N GLU A 2 -12.54 26.70 11.31
CA GLU A 2 -13.30 25.48 11.61
C GLU A 2 -12.39 24.26 11.45
N ASN A 3 -12.59 23.23 12.26
CA ASN A 3 -11.82 22.00 12.12
C ASN A 3 -12.08 21.40 10.72
N PRO A 4 -11.05 21.00 9.96
CA PRO A 4 -11.25 20.39 8.65
C PRO A 4 -12.04 19.08 8.80
N LEU A 5 -12.91 18.78 7.83
CA LEU A 5 -13.59 17.48 7.80
C LEU A 5 -12.62 16.36 7.39
N VAL A 6 -11.71 16.67 6.46
CA VAL A 6 -10.71 15.73 5.95
C VAL A 6 -9.30 16.27 6.18
N SER A 7 -8.43 15.43 6.73
CA SER A 7 -6.98 15.61 6.69
C SER A 7 -6.39 14.69 5.62
N VAL A 8 -5.55 15.23 4.76
CA VAL A 8 -4.72 14.43 3.85
C VAL A 8 -3.37 14.20 4.52
N CYS A 9 -3.06 12.96 4.81
CA CYS A 9 -1.78 12.52 5.36
C CYS A 9 -0.82 12.19 4.20
N MET A 10 0.20 13.03 4.02
CA MET A 10 1.21 12.89 2.97
C MET A 10 2.58 12.70 3.58
N THR A 11 3.21 11.55 3.34
CA THR A 11 4.60 11.32 3.73
C THR A 11 5.54 11.53 2.55
N THR A 12 6.75 12.05 2.82
CA THR A 12 7.73 12.30 1.78
C THR A 12 9.16 12.14 2.30
N TYR A 13 10.01 11.55 1.44
CA TYR A 13 11.46 11.44 1.64
C TYR A 13 12.15 11.31 0.28
N ASN A 14 12.98 12.28 -0.09
CA ASN A 14 13.69 12.33 -1.37
C ASN A 14 12.73 12.26 -2.58
N HIS A 15 11.69 13.09 -2.57
CA HIS A 15 10.67 13.20 -3.61
C HIS A 15 10.66 14.57 -4.30
N GLU A 16 11.78 15.31 -4.34
CA GLU A 16 11.88 16.65 -4.92
C GLU A 16 11.22 16.76 -6.30
N ALA A 17 11.45 15.76 -7.17
CA ALA A 17 10.94 15.74 -8.54
C ALA A 17 9.43 15.47 -8.64
N TYR A 18 8.77 15.01 -7.57
CA TYR A 18 7.39 14.50 -7.62
C TYR A 18 6.43 15.27 -6.73
N LEU A 19 6.92 15.74 -5.58
CA LEU A 19 6.14 16.28 -4.48
C LEU A 19 5.24 17.45 -4.88
N ALA A 20 5.70 18.35 -5.76
CA ALA A 20 4.88 19.46 -6.23
C ALA A 20 3.57 18.98 -6.85
N ARG A 21 3.63 17.96 -7.71
CA ARG A 21 2.45 17.37 -8.35
C ARG A 21 1.51 16.71 -7.34
N ALA A 22 2.06 16.02 -6.34
CA ALA A 22 1.29 15.41 -5.26
C ALA A 22 0.49 16.47 -4.48
N ILE A 23 1.16 17.55 -4.05
CA ILE A 23 0.54 18.67 -3.33
C ILE A 23 -0.54 19.35 -4.18
N GLU A 24 -0.26 19.64 -5.45
CA GLU A 24 -1.22 20.28 -6.36
C GLU A 24 -2.47 19.41 -6.59
N GLY A 25 -2.32 18.08 -6.69
CA GLY A 25 -3.44 17.15 -6.77
C GLY A 25 -4.37 17.22 -5.56
N VAL A 26 -3.81 17.41 -4.36
CA VAL A 26 -4.59 17.63 -3.13
C VAL A 26 -5.22 19.03 -3.10
N LEU A 27 -4.45 20.07 -3.42
CA LEU A 27 -4.94 21.45 -3.39
C LEU A 27 -6.04 21.73 -4.43
N SER A 28 -6.09 20.95 -5.51
CA SER A 28 -7.11 21.05 -6.57
C SER A 28 -8.45 20.41 -6.21
N GLN A 29 -8.58 19.77 -5.04
CA GLN A 29 -9.82 19.12 -4.65
C GLN A 29 -10.97 20.12 -4.49
N GLN A 30 -12.11 19.80 -5.09
CA GLN A 30 -13.34 20.55 -5.08
C GLN A 30 -14.30 19.93 -4.06
N THR A 31 -14.46 20.57 -2.92
CA THR A 31 -15.28 20.10 -1.79
C THR A 31 -16.12 21.24 -1.19
N ASP A 32 -17.26 20.87 -0.63
CA ASP A 32 -18.12 21.78 0.15
C ASP A 32 -17.76 21.79 1.65
N PHE A 33 -16.64 21.16 2.02
CA PHE A 33 -16.10 21.07 3.38
C PHE A 33 -14.60 21.43 3.41
N GLY A 34 -14.10 21.70 4.63
CA GLY A 34 -12.70 22.02 4.87
C GLY A 34 -11.78 20.81 4.70
N VAL A 35 -10.66 21.01 4.01
CA VAL A 35 -9.57 20.03 3.80
C VAL A 35 -8.25 20.64 4.22
N GLU A 36 -7.51 19.95 5.09
CA GLU A 36 -6.11 20.25 5.38
C GLU A 36 -5.18 19.20 4.75
N LEU A 37 -3.99 19.62 4.38
CA LEU A 37 -2.89 18.74 3.97
C LEU A 37 -1.83 18.75 5.08
N VAL A 38 -1.55 17.58 5.65
CA VAL A 38 -0.47 17.37 6.62
C VAL A 38 0.67 16.64 5.92
N VAL A 39 1.80 17.32 5.78
CA VAL A 39 3.00 16.79 5.10
C VAL A 39 4.04 16.39 6.14
N GLY A 40 4.34 15.10 6.22
CA GLY A 40 5.43 14.54 7.04
C GLY A 40 6.71 14.44 6.21
N GLU A 41 7.63 15.36 6.40
CA GLU A 41 8.91 15.38 5.70
C GLU A 41 10.00 14.76 6.58
N ASP A 42 10.65 13.70 6.08
CA ASP A 42 11.51 12.82 6.87
C ASP A 42 13.02 13.10 6.72
N CYS A 43 13.40 14.37 6.84
CA CYS A 43 14.79 14.82 6.75
C CYS A 43 15.45 14.42 5.43
N SER A 44 14.81 14.79 4.32
CA SER A 44 15.30 14.52 2.97
C SER A 44 16.68 15.13 2.71
N THR A 45 17.46 14.46 1.88
CA THR A 45 18.80 14.87 1.46
C THR A 45 18.84 15.63 0.13
N ASP A 46 17.69 15.70 -0.58
CA ASP A 46 17.47 16.47 -1.81
C ASP A 46 16.67 17.77 -1.52
N GLY A 47 16.14 18.41 -2.54
CA GLY A 47 15.33 19.63 -2.41
C GLY A 47 13.90 19.44 -1.88
N THR A 48 13.50 18.23 -1.46
CA THR A 48 12.13 17.91 -0.99
C THR A 48 11.67 18.86 0.11
N ARG A 49 12.51 19.11 1.15
CA ARG A 49 12.17 20.02 2.24
C ARG A 49 11.88 21.43 1.76
N ALA A 50 12.70 21.96 0.86
CA ALA A 50 12.49 23.30 0.29
C ALA A 50 11.17 23.39 -0.51
N VAL A 51 10.76 22.31 -1.18
CA VAL A 51 9.43 22.21 -1.81
C VAL A 51 8.34 22.28 -0.76
N CYS A 52 8.42 21.50 0.33
CA CYS A 52 7.45 21.51 1.43
C CYS A 52 7.28 22.91 2.03
N GLU A 53 8.41 23.56 2.39
CA GLU A 53 8.42 24.88 3.02
C GLU A 53 7.82 25.95 2.10
N ARG A 54 8.14 25.92 0.80
CA ARG A 54 7.57 26.83 -0.19
C ARG A 54 6.04 26.72 -0.29
N TYR A 55 5.52 25.49 -0.33
CA TYR A 55 4.06 25.28 -0.39
C TYR A 55 3.38 25.60 0.95
N ALA A 56 3.97 25.27 2.08
CA ALA A 56 3.42 25.62 3.40
C ALA A 56 3.39 27.15 3.60
N ALA A 57 4.41 27.89 3.18
CA ALA A 57 4.43 29.35 3.22
C ALA A 57 3.37 29.98 2.30
N ARG A 58 3.12 29.37 1.14
CA ARG A 58 2.11 29.85 0.17
C ARG A 58 0.66 29.56 0.61
N TYR A 59 0.44 28.46 1.33
CA TYR A 59 -0.87 27.99 1.77
C TYR A 59 -0.92 27.69 3.27
N PRO A 60 -0.60 28.67 4.15
CA PRO A 60 -0.44 28.46 5.59
C PRO A 60 -1.73 27.98 6.29
N ASP A 61 -2.87 28.30 5.72
CA ASP A 61 -4.19 27.88 6.23
C ASP A 61 -4.62 26.48 5.79
N ARG A 62 -3.93 25.90 4.79
CA ARG A 62 -4.27 24.61 4.20
C ARG A 62 -3.22 23.53 4.42
N ILE A 63 -1.95 23.92 4.58
CA ILE A 63 -0.81 23.00 4.67
C ILE A 63 -0.18 23.12 6.04
N ARG A 64 -0.07 21.97 6.72
CA ARG A 64 0.71 21.82 7.94
C ARG A 64 1.93 20.95 7.64
N LEU A 65 3.12 21.44 7.97
CA LEU A 65 4.36 20.72 7.79
C LEU A 65 4.80 20.11 9.13
N VAL A 66 5.08 18.81 9.11
CA VAL A 66 5.67 18.03 10.22
C VAL A 66 7.06 17.59 9.79
N THR A 67 8.09 18.12 10.42
CA THR A 67 9.48 17.87 10.05
C THR A 67 10.24 17.16 11.17
N SER A 68 11.41 16.65 10.84
CA SER A 68 12.36 16.03 11.76
C SER A 68 13.76 16.58 11.49
N GLY A 69 14.61 16.58 12.51
CA GLY A 69 16.04 16.90 12.40
C GLY A 69 16.88 15.72 11.90
N GLU A 70 16.30 14.52 11.88
CA GLU A 70 16.92 13.29 11.39
C GLU A 70 15.87 12.44 10.64
N ASN A 71 16.31 11.50 9.82
CA ASN A 71 15.42 10.53 9.19
C ASN A 71 14.96 9.51 10.24
N VAL A 72 13.66 9.55 10.55
CA VAL A 72 13.03 8.66 11.54
C VAL A 72 12.50 7.37 10.92
N GLY A 73 12.53 7.26 9.60
CA GLY A 73 12.03 6.14 8.82
C GLY A 73 10.53 6.23 8.54
N TRP A 74 10.13 5.57 7.45
CA TRP A 74 8.79 5.68 6.88
C TRP A 74 7.66 5.40 7.89
N ARG A 75 7.80 4.39 8.78
CA ARG A 75 6.79 4.02 9.78
C ARG A 75 6.56 5.12 10.82
N ALA A 76 7.64 5.62 11.41
CA ALA A 76 7.55 6.70 12.39
C ALA A 76 7.07 8.00 11.74
N ASN A 77 7.47 8.24 10.47
CA ASN A 77 7.00 9.40 9.71
C ASN A 77 5.50 9.32 9.41
N TYR A 78 4.97 8.17 9.01
CA TYR A 78 3.51 7.94 8.87
C TYR A 78 2.78 8.22 10.18
N ARG A 79 3.26 7.63 11.28
CA ARG A 79 2.63 7.77 12.59
C ARG A 79 2.53 9.22 13.05
N ARG A 80 3.64 9.97 13.05
CA ARG A 80 3.65 11.38 13.48
C ARG A 80 2.85 12.29 12.56
N THR A 81 2.81 11.99 11.27
CA THR A 81 2.00 12.74 10.30
C THR A 81 0.51 12.51 10.54
N PHE A 82 0.11 11.26 10.76
CA PHE A 82 -1.26 10.92 11.16
C PHE A 82 -1.66 11.59 12.47
N GLU A 83 -0.81 11.59 13.50
CA GLU A 83 -1.08 12.22 14.79
C GLU A 83 -1.30 13.74 14.69
N ALA A 84 -0.72 14.38 13.68
CA ALA A 84 -0.96 15.79 13.38
C ALA A 84 -2.27 16.05 12.62
N CYS A 85 -2.94 15.02 12.09
CA CYS A 85 -4.21 15.13 11.39
C CYS A 85 -5.37 15.41 12.37
N ARG A 86 -6.26 16.38 12.03
CA ARG A 86 -7.38 16.82 12.89
C ARG A 86 -8.75 16.45 12.32
N GLY A 87 -8.83 16.13 11.03
CA GLY A 87 -10.07 15.81 10.34
C GLY A 87 -10.80 14.60 10.95
N LYS A 88 -12.13 14.55 10.78
CA LYS A 88 -12.93 13.35 11.05
C LYS A 88 -12.48 12.17 10.19
N TYR A 89 -12.08 12.47 8.95
CA TYR A 89 -11.55 11.51 7.99
C TYR A 89 -10.09 11.80 7.68
N VAL A 90 -9.33 10.72 7.38
CA VAL A 90 -7.96 10.81 6.88
C VAL A 90 -7.89 10.14 5.52
N ALA A 91 -7.39 10.86 4.52
CA ALA A 91 -7.02 10.34 3.22
C ALA A 91 -5.50 10.24 3.13
N TYR A 92 -4.99 9.29 2.35
CA TYR A 92 -3.56 9.14 2.14
C TYR A 92 -3.16 9.52 0.71
N CYS A 93 -2.02 10.18 0.56
CA CYS A 93 -1.39 10.44 -0.72
C CYS A 93 0.10 10.65 -0.49
N ASP A 94 0.93 9.69 -0.85
CA ASP A 94 2.38 9.81 -0.67
C ASP A 94 2.99 10.83 -1.64
N GLY A 95 4.15 11.40 -1.29
CA GLY A 95 4.77 12.50 -2.02
C GLY A 95 5.25 12.15 -3.45
N ASP A 96 5.24 10.88 -3.82
CA ASP A 96 5.55 10.39 -5.18
C ASP A 96 4.30 10.03 -6.01
N ASP A 97 3.11 9.97 -5.38
CA ASP A 97 1.82 9.73 -6.03
C ASP A 97 1.08 11.05 -6.33
N TRP A 98 -0.03 10.99 -7.05
CA TRP A 98 -0.88 12.16 -7.22
C TRP A 98 -2.35 11.82 -7.46
N TRP A 99 -3.24 12.70 -7.04
CA TRP A 99 -4.66 12.61 -7.37
C TRP A 99 -4.96 13.24 -8.73
N SER A 100 -5.77 12.55 -9.51
CA SER A 100 -6.13 12.93 -10.87
C SER A 100 -7.58 13.39 -11.02
N ASP A 101 -8.45 13.12 -10.03
CA ASP A 101 -9.84 13.55 -10.03
C ASP A 101 -10.09 14.60 -8.93
N PRO A 102 -10.45 15.84 -9.29
CA PRO A 102 -10.69 16.90 -8.31
C PRO A 102 -11.93 16.66 -7.42
N ARG A 103 -12.79 15.67 -7.73
CA ARG A 103 -13.96 15.32 -6.95
C ARG A 103 -13.77 14.10 -6.05
N LYS A 104 -12.54 13.56 -5.98
CA LYS A 104 -12.23 12.37 -5.19
C LYS A 104 -12.75 12.47 -3.76
N LEU A 105 -12.36 13.50 -3.01
CA LEU A 105 -12.75 13.66 -1.61
C LEU A 105 -14.26 13.88 -1.44
N GLN A 106 -14.88 14.69 -2.31
CA GLN A 106 -16.32 14.94 -2.26
C GLN A 106 -17.12 13.63 -2.39
N MET A 107 -16.76 12.77 -3.34
CA MET A 107 -17.42 11.48 -3.55
C MET A 107 -17.21 10.52 -2.38
N GLN A 108 -15.97 10.43 -1.90
CA GLN A 108 -15.63 9.50 -0.81
C GLN A 108 -16.30 9.90 0.51
N VAL A 109 -16.30 11.20 0.86
CA VAL A 109 -17.00 11.70 2.05
C VAL A 109 -18.49 11.46 1.92
N GLY A 110 -19.11 11.76 0.78
CA GLY A 110 -20.53 11.48 0.54
C GLY A 110 -20.90 10.02 0.78
N LEU A 111 -20.05 9.09 0.31
CA LEU A 111 -20.21 7.65 0.57
C LEU A 111 -20.10 7.32 2.07
N MET A 112 -19.07 7.83 2.73
CA MET A 112 -18.80 7.55 4.15
C MET A 112 -19.87 8.14 5.09
N GLU A 113 -20.43 9.29 4.74
CA GLU A 113 -21.52 9.91 5.51
C GLU A 113 -22.88 9.19 5.28
N SER A 114 -23.07 8.57 4.11
CA SER A 114 -24.28 7.80 3.82
C SER A 114 -24.33 6.42 4.50
N ASP A 115 -23.19 5.91 5.00
CA ASP A 115 -23.09 4.59 5.65
C ASP A 115 -22.22 4.69 6.92
N ALA A 116 -22.86 4.81 8.06
CA ALA A 116 -22.15 4.88 9.35
C ALA A 116 -21.31 3.63 9.66
N THR A 117 -21.60 2.49 9.04
CA THR A 117 -20.82 1.24 9.21
C THR A 117 -19.56 1.21 8.34
N CYS A 118 -19.46 2.12 7.35
CA CYS A 118 -18.29 2.25 6.50
C CYS A 118 -17.14 2.90 7.28
N GLY A 119 -16.12 2.11 7.59
CA GLY A 119 -14.91 2.60 8.26
C GLY A 119 -13.88 3.18 7.29
N MET A 120 -13.86 2.65 6.07
CA MET A 120 -12.93 3.04 5.01
C MET A 120 -13.57 2.87 3.64
N CYS A 121 -13.24 3.76 2.72
CA CYS A 121 -13.48 3.53 1.30
C CYS A 121 -12.22 3.82 0.47
N TYR A 122 -12.16 3.23 -0.71
CA TYR A 122 -11.09 3.44 -1.67
C TYR A 122 -11.61 3.43 -3.11
N THR A 123 -10.77 3.87 -4.04
CA THR A 123 -11.11 4.01 -5.47
C THR A 123 -10.13 3.22 -6.33
N SER A 124 -10.40 3.15 -7.64
CA SER A 124 -9.44 2.67 -8.62
C SER A 124 -8.25 3.62 -8.78
N VAL A 125 -7.12 3.08 -9.25
CA VAL A 125 -5.86 3.77 -9.47
C VAL A 125 -5.29 3.41 -10.84
N ASN A 126 -4.69 4.37 -11.53
CA ASN A 126 -3.78 4.05 -12.62
C ASN A 126 -2.33 3.94 -12.10
N GLU A 127 -1.53 3.09 -12.73
CA GLU A 127 -0.10 2.96 -12.41
C GLU A 127 0.75 3.71 -13.44
N TYR A 128 1.59 4.63 -12.97
CA TYR A 128 2.54 5.35 -13.84
C TYR A 128 3.94 4.75 -13.71
N MET A 129 4.40 4.15 -14.78
CA MET A 129 5.75 3.54 -14.87
C MET A 129 6.78 4.64 -15.13
N GLN A 130 7.48 5.11 -14.09
CA GLN A 130 8.44 6.22 -14.22
C GLN A 130 9.55 5.95 -15.23
N ALA A 131 10.00 4.69 -15.38
CA ALA A 131 11.09 4.33 -16.29
C ALA A 131 10.69 4.41 -17.77
N SER A 132 9.44 4.09 -18.12
CA SER A 132 8.95 4.10 -19.51
C SER A 132 8.04 5.28 -19.84
N GLY A 133 7.53 6.00 -18.82
CA GLY A 133 6.51 7.04 -19.00
C GLY A 133 5.11 6.48 -19.31
N GLU A 134 4.92 5.18 -19.21
CA GLU A 134 3.66 4.51 -19.54
C GLU A 134 2.65 4.61 -18.40
N LEU A 135 1.39 4.88 -18.73
CA LEU A 135 0.26 4.84 -17.80
C LEU A 135 -0.52 3.56 -18.03
N LEU A 136 -0.52 2.68 -17.02
CA LEU A 136 -1.24 1.41 -17.04
C LEU A 136 -2.57 1.57 -16.28
N PRO A 137 -3.65 0.91 -16.73
CA PRO A 137 -4.91 0.90 -16.01
C PRO A 137 -4.80 0.11 -14.71
N ASP A 138 -5.77 0.32 -13.82
CA ASP A 138 -5.98 -0.46 -12.61
C ASP A 138 -6.02 -1.97 -12.91
N PRO A 139 -5.36 -2.82 -12.12
CA PRO A 139 -5.37 -4.27 -12.31
C PRO A 139 -6.70 -4.98 -11.98
N ASP A 140 -7.81 -4.26 -11.79
CA ASP A 140 -9.17 -4.80 -11.56
C ASP A 140 -9.28 -5.81 -10.39
N ARG A 141 -8.55 -5.59 -9.28
CA ARG A 141 -8.59 -6.45 -8.10
C ARG A 141 -9.02 -5.65 -6.87
N HIS A 142 -10.32 -5.64 -6.61
CA HIS A 142 -10.90 -4.84 -5.53
C HIS A 142 -11.53 -5.73 -4.46
N TYR A 143 -10.84 -5.89 -3.32
CA TYR A 143 -11.32 -6.66 -2.18
C TYR A 143 -11.80 -5.72 -1.08
N THR A 144 -12.98 -6.02 -0.55
CA THR A 144 -13.60 -5.23 0.52
C THR A 144 -13.91 -6.06 1.77
N ASP A 145 -13.65 -7.36 1.71
CA ASP A 145 -13.88 -8.29 2.81
C ASP A 145 -12.57 -8.89 3.32
N PHE A 146 -12.57 -9.22 4.59
CA PHE A 146 -11.39 -9.73 5.31
C PHE A 146 -10.80 -11.00 4.68
N GLU A 147 -11.65 -11.94 4.25
CA GLU A 147 -11.19 -13.24 3.75
C GLU A 147 -10.43 -13.13 2.42
N ASN A 148 -10.96 -12.33 1.49
CA ASN A 148 -10.29 -12.08 0.22
C ASN A 148 -9.04 -11.21 0.41
N MET A 149 -9.08 -10.22 1.29
CA MET A 149 -7.93 -9.39 1.62
C MET A 149 -6.79 -10.18 2.25
N LEU A 150 -7.04 -11.19 3.08
CA LEU A 150 -6.00 -12.09 3.57
C LEU A 150 -5.23 -12.81 2.45
N LEU A 151 -5.85 -13.00 1.29
CA LEU A 151 -5.27 -13.72 0.15
C LEU A 151 -4.50 -12.81 -0.82
N GLY A 152 -4.61 -11.51 -0.71
CA GLY A 152 -3.90 -10.60 -1.60
C GLY A 152 -4.18 -9.12 -1.34
N ILE A 153 -3.19 -8.28 -1.66
CA ILE A 153 -3.28 -6.83 -1.56
C ILE A 153 -4.08 -6.29 -2.72
N SER A 154 -5.02 -5.40 -2.45
CA SER A 154 -5.87 -4.81 -3.46
C SER A 154 -6.21 -3.34 -3.21
N VAL A 155 -5.73 -2.74 -2.11
CA VAL A 155 -6.05 -1.36 -1.74
C VAL A 155 -4.83 -0.48 -1.92
N PRO A 156 -4.78 0.33 -2.98
CA PRO A 156 -3.71 1.32 -3.16
C PRO A 156 -3.86 2.45 -2.13
N ASN A 157 -2.79 2.72 -1.36
CA ASN A 157 -2.83 3.68 -0.26
C ASN A 157 -3.33 5.07 -0.69
N CYS A 158 -2.84 5.59 -1.81
CA CYS A 158 -3.20 6.92 -2.33
C CYS A 158 -4.67 7.07 -2.75
N THR A 159 -5.46 5.99 -2.74
CA THR A 159 -6.89 6.01 -3.09
C THR A 159 -7.82 6.04 -1.88
N THR A 160 -7.29 5.86 -0.68
CA THR A 160 -8.09 5.60 0.53
C THR A 160 -8.61 6.87 1.21
N LEU A 161 -9.75 6.72 1.88
CA LEU A 161 -10.30 7.63 2.89
C LEU A 161 -10.84 6.78 4.03
N ALA A 162 -10.41 7.05 5.27
CA ALA A 162 -10.77 6.27 6.44
C ALA A 162 -11.19 7.15 7.62
N ARG A 163 -11.99 6.62 8.55
CA ARG A 163 -12.33 7.30 9.80
C ARG A 163 -11.11 7.42 10.70
N ARG A 164 -10.73 8.63 11.08
CA ARG A 164 -9.56 8.89 11.93
C ARG A 164 -9.62 8.13 13.26
N GLU A 165 -10.79 8.03 13.86
CA GLU A 165 -11.00 7.28 15.12
C GLU A 165 -10.63 5.80 14.98
N LEU A 166 -10.95 5.15 13.84
CA LEU A 166 -10.61 3.75 13.59
C LEU A 166 -9.11 3.57 13.29
N ILE A 167 -8.46 4.53 12.64
CA ILE A 167 -7.00 4.51 12.49
C ILE A 167 -6.33 4.60 13.87
N ALA A 168 -6.82 5.47 14.75
CA ALA A 168 -6.30 5.57 16.12
C ALA A 168 -6.53 4.27 16.91
N ALA A 169 -7.69 3.63 16.77
CA ALA A 169 -8.01 2.34 17.38
C ALA A 169 -7.09 1.22 16.86
N TYR A 170 -6.82 1.18 15.55
CA TYR A 170 -5.85 0.26 14.95
C TYR A 170 -4.47 0.40 15.61
N TYR A 171 -3.95 1.62 15.70
CA TYR A 171 -2.64 1.85 16.31
C TYR A 171 -2.61 1.48 17.80
N ALA A 172 -3.70 1.71 18.52
CA ALA A 172 -3.78 1.36 19.94
C ALA A 172 -3.87 -0.16 20.17
N GLU A 173 -4.55 -0.91 19.28
CA GLU A 173 -4.77 -2.34 19.41
C GLU A 173 -3.63 -3.17 18.83
N ILE A 174 -3.17 -2.84 17.62
CA ILE A 174 -2.26 -3.67 16.84
C ILE A 174 -0.79 -3.34 17.13
N ARG A 175 -0.47 -2.07 17.40
CA ARG A 175 0.88 -1.58 17.70
C ARG A 175 1.91 -2.04 16.67
N PRO A 176 1.79 -1.61 15.40
CA PRO A 176 2.66 -2.08 14.32
C PRO A 176 4.15 -1.83 14.58
N GLU A 177 4.51 -0.89 15.47
CA GLU A 177 5.87 -0.66 15.96
C GLU A 177 6.46 -1.85 16.72
N GLU A 178 5.65 -2.72 17.32
CA GLU A 178 6.08 -3.95 17.99
C GLU A 178 6.33 -5.12 17.00
N HIS A 179 6.09 -4.88 15.70
CA HIS A 179 6.23 -5.85 14.62
C HIS A 179 7.28 -5.41 13.58
N PRO A 180 8.59 -5.41 13.95
CA PRO A 180 9.65 -4.96 13.02
C PRO A 180 9.81 -5.87 11.79
N GLU A 181 9.29 -7.09 11.83
CA GLU A 181 9.24 -8.02 10.71
C GLU A 181 8.20 -7.65 9.65
N TRP A 182 7.25 -6.75 9.96
CA TRP A 182 6.27 -6.25 9.00
C TRP A 182 6.90 -5.15 8.14
N LEU A 183 7.07 -5.43 6.86
CA LEU A 183 7.71 -4.51 5.91
C LEU A 183 6.71 -3.61 5.17
N THR A 184 5.52 -3.43 5.75
CA THR A 184 4.47 -2.53 5.29
C THR A 184 3.55 -2.19 6.46
N ASP A 185 2.96 -0.99 6.48
CA ASP A 185 1.99 -0.57 7.51
C ASP A 185 0.56 -0.43 6.97
N ASP A 186 0.40 -0.24 5.68
CA ASP A 186 -0.91 -0.13 5.04
C ASP A 186 -1.67 -1.47 5.06
N TRP A 187 -1.01 -2.56 4.69
CA TRP A 187 -1.62 -3.89 4.61
C TRP A 187 -2.23 -4.39 5.93
N PRO A 188 -1.51 -4.40 7.07
CA PRO A 188 -2.11 -4.80 8.35
C PRO A 188 -3.24 -3.86 8.78
N MET A 189 -3.16 -2.56 8.46
CA MET A 189 -4.24 -1.61 8.76
C MET A 189 -5.50 -1.96 7.95
N TRP A 190 -5.38 -2.25 6.66
CA TRP A 190 -6.54 -2.60 5.83
C TRP A 190 -7.17 -3.92 6.25
N LEU A 191 -6.39 -4.92 6.68
CA LEU A 191 -6.91 -6.17 7.25
C LEU A 191 -7.70 -5.90 8.54
N TRP A 192 -7.17 -5.03 9.42
CA TRP A 192 -7.88 -4.66 10.64
C TRP A 192 -9.20 -3.93 10.34
N PHE A 193 -9.20 -3.01 9.38
CA PHE A 193 -10.42 -2.33 8.92
C PHE A 193 -11.45 -3.30 8.34
N ALA A 194 -11.01 -4.25 7.52
CA ALA A 194 -11.89 -5.25 6.92
C ALA A 194 -12.56 -6.17 7.95
N TRP A 195 -11.93 -6.36 9.11
CA TRP A 195 -12.51 -7.11 10.23
C TRP A 195 -13.45 -6.26 11.08
N ASN A 196 -13.07 -5.03 11.39
CA ASN A 196 -13.74 -4.19 12.39
C ASN A 196 -14.79 -3.22 11.79
N SER A 197 -14.86 -3.09 10.46
CA SER A 197 -15.77 -2.17 9.78
C SER A 197 -16.12 -2.66 8.39
N ARG A 198 -17.00 -1.94 7.69
CA ARG A 198 -17.22 -2.15 6.26
C ARG A 198 -16.20 -1.35 5.46
N ILE A 199 -15.62 -1.98 4.45
CA ILE A 199 -14.83 -1.33 3.40
C ILE A 199 -15.71 -1.19 2.15
N ARG A 200 -15.70 -0.02 1.52
CA ARG A 200 -16.44 0.24 0.28
C ARG A 200 -15.48 0.59 -0.85
N PHE A 201 -15.74 0.06 -2.01
CA PHE A 201 -15.04 0.40 -3.23
C PHE A 201 -15.90 1.31 -4.11
N LEU A 202 -15.31 2.37 -4.63
CA LEU A 202 -15.89 3.27 -5.63
C LEU A 202 -15.19 2.99 -6.95
N ASP A 203 -15.92 2.47 -7.92
CA ASP A 203 -15.42 2.16 -9.26
C ASP A 203 -15.18 3.45 -10.06
N ARG A 204 -14.09 4.12 -9.71
CA ARG A 204 -13.65 5.35 -10.37
C ARG A 204 -12.14 5.54 -10.17
N VAL A 205 -11.42 5.80 -11.24
CA VAL A 205 -10.01 6.19 -11.18
C VAL A 205 -9.90 7.61 -10.65
N THR A 206 -9.26 7.79 -9.49
CA THR A 206 -9.09 9.12 -8.86
C THR A 206 -7.66 9.47 -8.51
N ALA A 207 -6.76 8.51 -8.62
CA ALA A 207 -5.35 8.68 -8.28
C ALA A 207 -4.45 7.97 -9.29
N VAL A 208 -3.19 8.31 -9.26
CA VAL A 208 -2.13 7.63 -10.02
C VAL A 208 -1.02 7.27 -9.04
N HIS A 209 -0.73 5.97 -8.98
CA HIS A 209 0.38 5.41 -8.21
C HIS A 209 1.63 5.38 -9.08
N ARG A 210 2.70 6.01 -8.62
CA ARG A 210 3.98 6.04 -9.33
C ARG A 210 4.83 4.82 -9.01
N ARG A 211 5.27 4.12 -10.04
CA ARG A 211 6.20 2.99 -9.93
C ARG A 211 7.63 3.46 -10.11
N LEU A 212 8.36 3.64 -9.02
CA LEU A 212 9.78 3.99 -9.00
C LEU A 212 10.63 2.73 -8.89
N ALA A 213 11.75 2.67 -9.62
CA ALA A 213 12.71 1.55 -9.53
C ALA A 213 13.31 1.40 -8.11
N GLY A 214 13.43 2.50 -7.37
CA GLY A 214 13.97 2.56 -6.00
C GLY A 214 12.93 2.55 -4.89
N SER A 215 11.62 2.42 -5.20
CA SER A 215 10.57 2.49 -4.17
C SER A 215 10.65 1.33 -3.17
N VAL A 216 10.24 1.59 -1.93
CA VAL A 216 10.16 0.58 -0.86
C VAL A 216 9.28 -0.59 -1.27
N SER A 217 8.18 -0.32 -1.97
CA SER A 217 7.19 -1.34 -2.36
C SER A 217 7.59 -2.20 -3.56
N HIS A 218 8.37 -1.69 -4.52
CA HIS A 218 8.64 -2.38 -5.80
C HIS A 218 10.12 -2.49 -6.14
N GLY A 219 10.97 -1.65 -5.55
CA GLY A 219 12.42 -1.65 -5.78
C GLY A 219 13.16 -2.78 -5.07
N GLY A 220 14.45 -2.88 -5.34
CA GLY A 220 15.40 -3.71 -4.61
C GLY A 220 15.72 -5.07 -5.24
N SER A 221 16.67 -5.76 -4.61
CA SER A 221 17.17 -7.06 -5.01
C SER A 221 16.09 -8.16 -4.93
N CYS A 222 16.34 -9.31 -5.55
CA CYS A 222 15.49 -10.50 -5.37
C CYS A 222 15.26 -10.81 -3.90
N ARG A 223 16.32 -10.75 -3.08
CA ARG A 223 16.22 -10.96 -1.63
C ARG A 223 15.24 -9.99 -0.94
N ALA A 224 15.24 -8.72 -1.32
CA ALA A 224 14.31 -7.74 -0.77
C ALA A 224 12.86 -8.02 -1.19
N ARG A 225 12.64 -8.43 -2.45
CA ARG A 225 11.31 -8.83 -2.93
C ARG A 225 10.79 -10.07 -2.20
N LEU A 226 11.66 -11.08 -1.97
CA LEU A 226 11.32 -12.28 -1.22
C LEU A 226 10.99 -11.95 0.24
N ALA A 227 11.81 -11.11 0.91
CA ALA A 227 11.56 -10.68 2.29
C ALA A 227 10.21 -9.97 2.44
N ARG A 228 9.84 -9.10 1.50
CA ARG A 228 8.50 -8.47 1.51
C ARG A 228 7.38 -9.50 1.39
N ARG A 229 7.54 -10.53 0.54
CA ARG A 229 6.52 -11.59 0.40
C ARG A 229 6.41 -12.46 1.65
N ASP A 230 7.53 -12.73 2.32
CA ASP A 230 7.52 -13.41 3.62
C ASP A 230 6.79 -12.55 4.68
N SER A 231 7.04 -11.25 4.70
CA SER A 231 6.35 -10.31 5.57
C SER A 231 4.83 -10.31 5.32
N PHE A 232 4.38 -10.20 4.07
CA PHE A 232 2.94 -10.28 3.75
C PHE A 232 2.31 -11.59 4.20
N MET A 233 2.99 -12.72 4.02
CA MET A 233 2.50 -14.00 4.53
C MET A 233 2.42 -14.01 6.04
N GLY A 234 3.44 -13.50 6.73
CA GLY A 234 3.47 -13.38 8.18
C GLY A 234 2.29 -12.58 8.71
N ILE A 235 2.04 -11.41 8.12
CA ILE A 235 0.89 -10.55 8.45
C ILE A 235 -0.43 -11.30 8.25
N SER A 236 -0.65 -11.91 7.08
CA SER A 236 -1.89 -12.64 6.79
C SER A 236 -2.12 -13.79 7.77
N LEU A 237 -1.07 -14.54 8.12
CA LEU A 237 -1.17 -15.64 9.09
C LEU A 237 -1.43 -15.13 10.51
N TRP A 238 -0.85 -14.01 10.90
CA TRP A 238 -1.05 -13.39 12.20
C TRP A 238 -2.52 -12.92 12.36
N PHE A 239 -3.06 -12.25 11.35
CA PHE A 239 -4.46 -11.79 11.35
C PHE A 239 -5.44 -12.95 11.28
N ASP A 240 -5.18 -14.00 10.47
CA ASP A 240 -6.02 -15.19 10.43
C ASP A 240 -6.04 -15.90 11.79
N ALA A 241 -4.88 -16.07 12.44
CA ALA A 241 -4.79 -16.70 13.76
C ALA A 241 -5.54 -15.92 14.84
N ARG A 242 -5.48 -14.57 14.77
CA ARG A 242 -6.13 -13.68 15.75
C ARG A 242 -7.65 -13.66 15.63
N TYR A 243 -8.19 -13.65 14.42
CA TYR A 243 -9.61 -13.38 14.20
C TYR A 243 -10.42 -14.59 13.75
N THR A 244 -9.87 -15.50 12.98
CA THR A 244 -10.63 -16.62 12.39
C THR A 244 -10.08 -18.00 12.70
N ALA A 245 -8.79 -18.14 12.93
CA ALA A 245 -8.08 -19.41 13.21
C ALA A 245 -8.42 -20.56 12.23
N SER A 246 -8.59 -20.27 10.94
CA SER A 246 -9.03 -21.21 9.93
C SER A 246 -7.91 -22.09 9.40
N ARG A 247 -7.87 -23.39 9.81
CA ARG A 247 -6.88 -24.38 9.31
C ARG A 247 -6.86 -24.48 7.78
N ASN A 248 -8.03 -24.37 7.14
CA ASN A 248 -8.12 -24.47 5.68
C ASN A 248 -7.50 -23.25 5.01
N ARG A 249 -7.75 -22.05 5.53
CA ARG A 249 -7.18 -20.79 5.02
C ARG A 249 -5.67 -20.75 5.20
N VAL A 250 -5.14 -21.13 6.34
CA VAL A 250 -3.68 -21.28 6.58
C VAL A 250 -3.04 -22.16 5.50
N ARG A 251 -3.69 -23.27 5.12
CA ARG A 251 -3.21 -24.15 4.05
C ARG A 251 -3.19 -23.46 2.69
N ILE A 252 -4.23 -22.69 2.36
CA ILE A 252 -4.32 -21.92 1.11
C ILE A 252 -3.24 -20.84 1.07
N LEU A 253 -3.10 -20.05 2.14
CA LEU A 253 -2.11 -19.00 2.27
C LEU A 253 -0.68 -19.54 2.07
N ARG A 254 -0.31 -20.58 2.81
CA ARG A 254 1.02 -21.22 2.70
C ARG A 254 1.28 -21.77 1.29
N ARG A 255 0.26 -22.36 0.64
CA ARG A 255 0.37 -22.84 -0.73
C ARG A 255 0.62 -21.70 -1.72
N ARG A 256 -0.18 -20.61 -1.66
CA ARG A 256 0.00 -19.44 -2.53
C ARG A 256 1.36 -18.78 -2.31
N HIS A 257 1.78 -18.66 -1.07
CA HIS A 257 3.10 -18.12 -0.73
C HIS A 257 4.23 -18.90 -1.38
N ARG A 258 4.26 -20.24 -1.22
CA ARG A 258 5.30 -21.09 -1.83
C ARG A 258 5.37 -20.90 -3.35
N VAL A 259 4.22 -20.91 -4.03
CA VAL A 259 4.16 -20.66 -5.48
C VAL A 259 4.73 -19.27 -5.82
N THR A 260 4.34 -18.24 -5.10
CA THR A 260 4.85 -16.88 -5.31
C THR A 260 6.36 -16.79 -5.09
N MET A 261 6.88 -17.44 -4.04
CA MET A 261 8.33 -17.48 -3.76
C MET A 261 9.11 -18.17 -4.89
N TRP A 262 8.56 -19.24 -5.48
CA TRP A 262 9.17 -19.87 -6.65
C TRP A 262 9.18 -18.94 -7.86
N LEU A 263 8.06 -18.23 -8.12
CA LEU A 263 7.94 -17.29 -9.21
C LEU A 263 8.98 -16.16 -9.12
N LEU A 264 9.15 -15.59 -7.92
CA LEU A 264 10.05 -14.46 -7.68
C LEU A 264 11.53 -14.86 -7.65
N SER A 265 11.84 -16.05 -7.19
CA SER A 265 13.24 -16.53 -7.11
C SER A 265 13.78 -17.10 -8.44
N TRP A 266 12.90 -17.28 -9.42
CA TRP A 266 13.30 -17.81 -10.74
C TRP A 266 14.16 -16.80 -11.51
N GLY A 267 15.34 -17.24 -11.94
CA GLY A 267 16.28 -16.43 -12.71
C GLY A 267 17.33 -15.70 -11.88
N ASP A 268 17.03 -15.44 -10.60
CA ASP A 268 17.95 -14.76 -9.67
C ASP A 268 18.63 -15.76 -8.69
N THR A 269 18.14 -17.01 -8.65
CA THR A 269 18.68 -18.07 -7.81
C THR A 269 19.38 -19.14 -8.69
N PRO A 270 20.56 -19.65 -8.31
CA PRO A 270 21.18 -20.76 -9.00
C PRO A 270 20.23 -21.95 -9.15
N LEU A 271 20.22 -22.58 -10.32
CA LEU A 271 19.25 -23.63 -10.65
C LEU A 271 19.21 -24.77 -9.63
N GLY A 272 20.39 -25.17 -9.09
CA GLY A 272 20.48 -26.23 -8.08
C GLY A 272 19.76 -25.87 -6.78
N GLU A 273 19.93 -24.65 -6.28
CA GLU A 273 19.26 -24.16 -5.07
C GLU A 273 17.76 -24.00 -5.29
N TYR A 274 17.38 -23.53 -6.49
CA TYR A 274 15.97 -23.42 -6.88
C TYR A 274 15.27 -24.77 -6.88
N LEU A 275 15.88 -25.79 -7.50
CA LEU A 275 15.37 -27.16 -7.55
C LEU A 275 15.33 -27.81 -6.18
N ALA A 276 16.35 -27.59 -5.33
CA ALA A 276 16.37 -28.09 -3.96
C ALA A 276 15.24 -27.52 -3.11
N ARG A 277 14.97 -26.20 -3.23
CA ARG A 277 13.82 -25.54 -2.58
C ARG A 277 12.51 -26.12 -3.09
N TRP A 278 12.36 -26.22 -4.41
CA TRP A 278 11.16 -26.77 -5.04
C TRP A 278 10.87 -28.21 -4.57
N TRP A 279 11.89 -29.08 -4.55
CA TRP A 279 11.75 -30.45 -4.04
C TRP A 279 11.34 -30.52 -2.57
N ARG A 280 11.89 -29.66 -1.73
CA ARG A 280 11.51 -29.57 -0.31
C ARG A 280 10.03 -29.21 -0.18
N ASP A 281 9.60 -28.17 -0.86
CA ASP A 281 8.23 -27.66 -0.82
C ASP A 281 7.22 -28.69 -1.35
N VAL A 282 7.58 -29.41 -2.43
CA VAL A 282 6.74 -30.50 -2.98
C VAL A 282 6.65 -31.68 -2.02
N ARG A 283 7.74 -32.06 -1.35
CA ARG A 283 7.70 -33.12 -0.32
C ARG A 283 6.78 -32.77 0.84
N GLU A 284 6.82 -31.52 1.30
CA GLU A 284 5.97 -31.06 2.39
C GLU A 284 4.51 -30.85 1.97
N CYS A 285 4.26 -30.56 0.71
CA CYS A 285 2.92 -30.35 0.15
C CYS A 285 2.81 -30.89 -1.29
N PRO A 286 2.64 -32.22 -1.49
CA PRO A 286 2.57 -32.84 -2.83
C PRO A 286 1.48 -32.27 -3.74
N ARG A 287 0.41 -31.72 -3.15
CA ARG A 287 -0.67 -31.05 -3.89
C ARG A 287 -0.24 -29.75 -4.60
N LEU A 288 0.99 -29.25 -4.36
CA LEU A 288 1.55 -28.15 -5.14
C LEU A 288 1.74 -28.53 -6.62
N LEU A 289 1.98 -29.79 -6.93
CA LEU A 289 2.06 -30.30 -8.31
C LEU A 289 0.71 -30.26 -9.05
N LEU A 290 -0.39 -30.29 -8.31
CA LEU A 290 -1.77 -30.24 -8.85
C LEU A 290 -2.29 -28.80 -8.94
N CYS A 291 -1.48 -27.81 -8.62
CA CYS A 291 -1.86 -26.40 -8.75
C CYS A 291 -1.79 -26.01 -10.22
N PRO A 292 -2.88 -25.59 -10.88
CA PRO A 292 -2.84 -25.13 -12.26
C PRO A 292 -1.78 -24.06 -12.51
N ASP A 293 -1.64 -23.12 -11.57
CA ASP A 293 -0.64 -22.04 -11.63
C ASP A 293 0.80 -22.54 -11.49
N GLY A 294 1.04 -23.60 -10.67
CA GLY A 294 2.37 -24.19 -10.46
C GLY A 294 2.81 -25.08 -11.62
N ALA A 295 1.91 -25.92 -12.16
CA ALA A 295 2.21 -26.83 -13.26
C ALA A 295 2.32 -26.08 -14.60
N VAL A 296 1.41 -25.17 -14.90
CA VAL A 296 1.43 -24.35 -16.13
C VAL A 296 2.65 -23.42 -16.15
N PHE A 297 3.07 -22.93 -14.99
CA PHE A 297 4.24 -22.08 -14.89
C PHE A 297 5.55 -22.82 -15.15
N LEU A 298 5.74 -24.01 -14.56
CA LEU A 298 6.92 -24.85 -14.83
C LEU A 298 7.02 -25.19 -16.32
N VAL A 299 5.92 -25.58 -16.94
CA VAL A 299 5.86 -25.92 -18.36
C VAL A 299 6.13 -24.69 -19.24
N LYS A 300 5.50 -23.55 -18.99
CA LYS A 300 5.74 -22.32 -19.76
C LYS A 300 7.19 -21.84 -19.66
N LYS A 301 7.81 -21.83 -18.47
CA LYS A 301 9.19 -21.35 -18.32
C LYS A 301 10.24 -22.33 -18.82
N LEU A 302 10.02 -23.63 -18.73
CA LEU A 302 10.89 -24.63 -19.36
C LEU A 302 10.84 -24.51 -20.90
N LEU A 303 9.69 -24.22 -21.48
CA LEU A 303 9.54 -24.01 -22.92
C LEU A 303 10.10 -22.66 -23.40
N PHE A 304 9.95 -21.58 -22.62
CA PHE A 304 10.49 -20.26 -22.99
C PHE A 304 12.02 -20.13 -22.84
N ARG A 305 12.68 -20.97 -22.05
CA ARG A 305 14.14 -20.99 -21.98
C ARG A 305 14.78 -21.57 -23.25
N ARG A 306 14.07 -22.39 -24.03
CA ARG A 306 14.55 -22.92 -25.31
C ARG A 306 14.67 -21.85 -26.40
N ASN A 307 13.98 -20.72 -26.28
CA ASN A 307 13.96 -19.66 -27.31
C ASN A 307 14.89 -18.46 -27.02
N LYS A 308 15.71 -18.48 -25.98
CA LYS A 308 16.71 -17.43 -25.69
C LYS A 308 18.17 -17.89 -25.93
N SER A 309 18.34 -19.04 -26.51
CA SER A 309 19.65 -19.56 -26.94
C SER A 309 19.69 -19.86 -28.48
N LEU A 310 19.11 -18.93 -29.24
CA LEU A 310 19.33 -18.82 -30.69
C LEU A 310 19.56 -17.35 -31.03
#